data_dfffc81e4b7728ed63fe4a59eba9a49e
#
_entry.id   dfffc81e4b7728ed63fe4a59eba9a49e
#
_cell.length_a   1.000
_cell.length_b   1.000
_cell.length_c   1.000
_cell.angle_alpha   90.00
_cell.angle_beta   90.00
_cell.angle_gamma   90.00
#
_symmetry.space_group_name_H-M   'P 1'
#
loop_
_entity.id
_entity.type
_entity.pdbx_description
1 polymer ?
#
loop_
_entity_poly.entity_id
_entity_poly.type
_entity_poly.pdbx_seq_one_letter_code
_entity_poly.pdbx_strand_id
1 'polypeptide(L)'
;AATEWAGNPAPRVHPIAQGMINAVGLQGLGVQHWIEHDLPAMAAVNASAVISIWGRSVDEYRQAAQLLHDGLASTSHRSTVIAVEVNLSCPNMHGHGIFAHDIALSAEVMSACSVLEYPLWAKLSPNTDRVIAVAQAVHEAGAEAVTLINTVVGMVLDPETGRPALGNGGGGISGRAIHPVAVRTVFDVHAALPNLPIVGVGGVT
;
A
#
# COMPACT_ATOMS: atom_id res chain seq x y z
N ALA A 1 -5.50 1.30 8.41
CA ALA A 1 -4.91 1.18 9.76
C ALA A 1 -5.89 0.54 10.72
N ALA A 2 -5.40 0.04 11.85
CA ALA A 2 -6.24 -0.50 12.92
C ALA A 2 -7.27 0.53 13.43
N THR A 3 -6.82 1.75 13.68
CA THR A 3 -7.62 2.86 14.20
C THR A 3 -7.62 4.06 13.26
N GLU A 4 -8.41 5.08 13.60
CA GLU A 4 -8.41 6.35 12.88
C GLU A 4 -7.01 6.98 12.81
N TRP A 5 -6.70 7.57 11.66
CA TRP A 5 -5.46 8.27 11.39
C TRP A 5 -5.68 9.50 10.53
N ALA A 6 -5.25 10.67 11.02
CA ALA A 6 -5.49 11.96 10.38
C ALA A 6 -4.69 12.22 9.10
N GLY A 7 -3.58 11.49 8.89
CA GLY A 7 -2.64 11.74 7.80
C GLY A 7 -1.74 12.95 8.04
N ASN A 8 -1.14 13.45 6.96
CA ASN A 8 -0.19 14.57 6.99
C ASN A 8 -0.88 15.94 6.98
N PRO A 9 -0.19 17.05 7.33
CA PRO A 9 -0.71 18.40 7.18
C PRO A 9 -0.92 18.79 5.70
N ALA A 10 -1.89 19.65 5.44
CA ALA A 10 -2.14 20.23 4.11
C ALA A 10 -1.06 21.30 3.74
N PRO A 11 -0.83 21.55 2.42
CA PRO A 11 -1.40 20.90 1.25
C PRO A 11 -0.91 19.48 1.06
N ARG A 12 -1.80 18.56 0.64
CA ARG A 12 -1.51 17.12 0.53
C ARG A 12 -1.38 16.60 -0.90
N VAL A 13 -1.85 17.37 -1.87
CA VAL A 13 -1.87 17.00 -3.29
C VAL A 13 -1.47 18.21 -4.11
N HIS A 14 -0.66 17.98 -5.15
CA HIS A 14 -0.29 19.01 -6.13
C HIS A 14 -0.23 18.38 -7.52
N PRO A 15 -0.81 19.04 -8.57
CA PRO A 15 -0.74 18.55 -9.94
C PRO A 15 0.66 18.68 -10.51
N ILE A 16 1.02 17.75 -11.41
CA ILE A 16 2.21 17.83 -12.26
C ILE A 16 1.82 17.52 -13.71
N ALA A 17 2.69 17.78 -14.68
CA ALA A 17 2.37 17.72 -16.10
C ALA A 17 1.73 16.40 -16.57
N GLN A 18 2.08 15.24 -15.99
CA GLN A 18 1.54 13.93 -16.37
C GLN A 18 1.12 13.09 -15.17
N GLY A 19 0.54 13.74 -14.15
CA GLY A 19 0.08 13.05 -12.95
C GLY A 19 -0.11 13.99 -11.79
N MET A 20 0.17 13.48 -10.60
CA MET A 20 0.14 14.27 -9.38
C MET A 20 1.25 13.81 -8.42
N ILE A 21 1.61 14.72 -7.51
CA ILE A 21 2.37 14.37 -6.31
C ILE A 21 1.48 14.50 -5.08
N ASN A 22 1.55 13.53 -4.17
CA ASN A 22 0.75 13.53 -2.97
C ASN A 22 1.56 13.13 -1.73
N ALA A 23 1.15 13.67 -0.60
CA ALA A 23 1.58 13.29 0.72
C ALA A 23 0.36 13.23 1.65
N VAL A 24 -0.67 12.47 1.29
CA VAL A 24 -1.90 12.34 2.09
C VAL A 24 -1.61 11.74 3.46
N GLY A 25 -0.63 10.84 3.55
CA GLY A 25 -0.21 10.22 4.80
C GLY A 25 -1.18 9.15 5.29
N LEU A 26 -1.85 8.45 4.35
CA LEU A 26 -2.69 7.29 4.64
C LEU A 26 -3.86 7.58 5.61
N GLN A 27 -4.48 8.76 5.49
CA GLN A 27 -5.67 9.13 6.25
C GLN A 27 -6.77 8.05 6.11
N GLY A 28 -7.42 7.72 7.21
CA GLY A 28 -8.55 6.80 7.22
C GLY A 28 -9.18 6.66 8.60
N LEU A 29 -10.40 6.14 8.64
CA LEU A 29 -11.21 6.02 9.85
C LEU A 29 -10.99 4.70 10.61
N GLY A 30 -10.12 3.83 10.10
CA GLY A 30 -9.79 2.56 10.72
C GLY A 30 -10.66 1.39 10.27
N VAL A 31 -10.26 0.19 10.69
CA VAL A 31 -10.89 -1.08 10.28
C VAL A 31 -12.34 -1.17 10.74
N GLN A 32 -12.63 -0.79 11.98
CA GLN A 32 -13.98 -0.88 12.55
C GLN A 32 -14.98 -0.05 11.74
N HIS A 33 -14.64 1.22 11.48
CA HIS A 33 -15.49 2.10 10.67
C HIS A 33 -15.75 1.53 9.28
N TRP A 34 -14.71 0.99 8.63
CA TRP A 34 -14.83 0.40 7.31
C TRP A 34 -15.80 -0.80 7.29
N ILE A 35 -15.73 -1.69 8.30
CA ILE A 35 -16.62 -2.85 8.42
C ILE A 35 -18.07 -2.42 8.64
N GLU A 36 -18.30 -1.38 9.45
CA GLU A 36 -19.64 -0.94 9.81
C GLU A 36 -20.33 -0.11 8.73
N HIS A 37 -19.58 0.61 7.89
CA HIS A 37 -20.13 1.62 6.97
C HIS A 37 -19.80 1.33 5.51
N ASP A 38 -18.50 1.14 5.17
CA ASP A 38 -18.08 1.03 3.77
C ASP A 38 -18.38 -0.36 3.20
N LEU A 39 -18.13 -1.43 3.96
CA LEU A 39 -18.34 -2.81 3.53
C LEU A 39 -19.83 -3.09 3.17
N PRO A 40 -20.82 -2.70 3.98
CA PRO A 40 -22.24 -2.84 3.59
C PRO A 40 -22.61 -2.06 2.33
N ALA A 41 -22.05 -0.86 2.16
CA ALA A 41 -22.29 -0.04 0.96
C ALA A 41 -21.71 -0.70 -0.31
N MET A 42 -20.52 -1.30 -0.23
CA MET A 42 -19.91 -2.07 -1.31
C MET A 42 -20.73 -3.34 -1.63
N ALA A 43 -21.19 -4.04 -0.60
CA ALA A 43 -22.02 -5.23 -0.77
C ALA A 43 -23.36 -4.92 -1.45
N ALA A 44 -23.97 -3.78 -1.13
CA ALA A 44 -25.24 -3.35 -1.71
C ALA A 44 -25.19 -3.14 -3.24
N VAL A 45 -24.00 -2.85 -3.79
CA VAL A 45 -23.78 -2.73 -5.24
C VAL A 45 -23.08 -3.96 -5.85
N ASN A 46 -23.01 -5.07 -5.13
CA ASN A 46 -22.33 -6.29 -5.53
C ASN A 46 -20.85 -6.06 -5.95
N ALA A 47 -20.15 -5.16 -5.30
CA ALA A 47 -18.73 -4.92 -5.57
C ALA A 47 -17.88 -6.09 -5.09
N SER A 48 -16.75 -6.33 -5.79
CA SER A 48 -15.65 -7.15 -5.29
C SER A 48 -14.54 -6.22 -4.80
N ALA A 49 -14.09 -6.38 -3.56
CA ALA A 49 -13.15 -5.48 -2.92
C ALA A 49 -11.82 -6.16 -2.57
N VAL A 50 -10.72 -5.49 -2.89
CA VAL A 50 -9.41 -5.76 -2.30
C VAL A 50 -9.16 -4.71 -1.23
N ILE A 51 -8.98 -5.15 0.02
CA ILE A 51 -8.82 -4.24 1.16
C ILE A 51 -7.34 -3.96 1.38
N SER A 52 -6.95 -2.68 1.33
CA SER A 52 -5.57 -2.31 1.64
C SER A 52 -5.42 -1.95 3.12
N ILE A 53 -4.56 -2.70 3.83
CA ILE A 53 -4.20 -2.44 5.22
C ILE A 53 -2.78 -1.91 5.34
N TRP A 54 -2.51 -1.18 6.41
CA TRP A 54 -1.19 -0.63 6.69
C TRP A 54 -0.98 -0.40 8.19
N GLY A 55 0.28 -0.30 8.60
CA GLY A 55 0.72 0.03 9.95
C GLY A 55 2.06 0.77 9.93
N ARG A 56 2.47 1.33 11.06
CA ARG A 56 3.76 2.01 11.27
C ARG A 56 4.76 1.12 12.03
N SER A 57 4.28 -0.03 12.51
CA SER A 57 5.06 -1.08 13.14
C SER A 57 4.45 -2.43 12.80
N VAL A 58 5.21 -3.52 12.98
CA VAL A 58 4.72 -4.90 12.80
C VAL A 58 3.48 -5.15 13.67
N ASP A 59 3.47 -4.62 14.89
CA ASP A 59 2.33 -4.77 15.80
C ASP A 59 1.07 -4.04 15.32
N GLU A 60 1.20 -2.87 14.69
CA GLU A 60 0.07 -2.18 14.09
C GLU A 60 -0.51 -2.94 12.88
N TYR A 61 0.34 -3.60 12.07
CA TYR A 61 -0.15 -4.49 11.01
C TYR A 61 -0.87 -5.70 11.59
N ARG A 62 -0.30 -6.34 12.62
CA ARG A 62 -0.93 -7.46 13.34
C ARG A 62 -2.29 -7.06 13.91
N GLN A 63 -2.37 -5.91 14.56
CA GLN A 63 -3.61 -5.37 15.11
C GLN A 63 -4.64 -5.09 14.01
N ALA A 64 -4.24 -4.48 12.89
CA ALA A 64 -5.14 -4.21 11.77
C ALA A 64 -5.67 -5.52 11.15
N ALA A 65 -4.80 -6.51 10.99
CA ALA A 65 -5.17 -7.83 10.48
C ALA A 65 -6.14 -8.56 11.42
N GLN A 66 -5.88 -8.55 12.73
CA GLN A 66 -6.75 -9.18 13.72
C GLN A 66 -8.14 -8.53 13.76
N LEU A 67 -8.21 -7.20 13.82
CA LEU A 67 -9.49 -6.48 13.81
C LEU A 67 -10.28 -6.74 12.52
N LEU A 68 -9.60 -6.82 11.38
CA LEU A 68 -10.23 -7.13 10.11
C LEU A 68 -10.75 -8.58 10.08
N HIS A 69 -9.97 -9.55 10.56
CA HIS A 69 -10.36 -10.95 10.67
C HIS A 69 -11.63 -11.09 11.51
N ASP A 70 -11.62 -10.55 12.74
CA ASP A 70 -12.74 -10.65 13.69
C ASP A 70 -14.00 -9.96 13.16
N GLY A 71 -13.83 -8.79 12.55
CA GLY A 71 -14.94 -8.04 11.96
C GLY A 71 -15.56 -8.75 10.76
N LEU A 72 -14.74 -9.33 9.87
CA LEU A 72 -15.23 -10.08 8.71
C LEU A 72 -15.88 -11.41 9.13
N ALA A 73 -15.43 -12.05 10.21
CA ALA A 73 -16.06 -13.24 10.75
C ALA A 73 -17.48 -12.97 11.30
N SER A 74 -17.74 -11.75 11.76
CA SER A 74 -19.02 -11.35 12.36
C SER A 74 -20.03 -10.74 11.39
N THR A 75 -19.66 -10.48 10.13
CA THR A 75 -20.55 -9.87 9.13
C THR A 75 -21.05 -10.85 8.06
N SER A 76 -22.26 -10.63 7.55
CA SER A 76 -22.82 -11.34 6.40
C SER A 76 -22.19 -10.89 5.05
N HIS A 77 -21.44 -9.78 5.03
CA HIS A 77 -20.88 -9.18 3.82
C HIS A 77 -19.45 -9.63 3.50
N ARG A 78 -18.93 -10.64 4.22
CA ARG A 78 -17.54 -11.12 4.06
C ARG A 78 -17.19 -11.54 2.63
N SER A 79 -18.15 -12.02 1.84
CA SER A 79 -17.95 -12.44 0.44
C SER A 79 -17.67 -11.29 -0.53
N THR A 80 -17.88 -10.05 -0.11
CA THR A 80 -17.47 -8.85 -0.86
C THR A 80 -15.94 -8.72 -0.94
N VAL A 81 -15.24 -9.25 0.06
CA VAL A 81 -13.76 -9.21 0.10
C VAL A 81 -13.18 -10.39 -0.66
N ILE A 82 -12.33 -10.11 -1.64
CA ILE A 82 -11.66 -11.14 -2.46
C ILE A 82 -10.17 -11.30 -2.15
N ALA A 83 -9.53 -10.28 -1.58
CA ALA A 83 -8.14 -10.32 -1.13
C ALA A 83 -7.86 -9.19 -0.13
N VAL A 84 -6.74 -9.30 0.58
CA VAL A 84 -6.22 -8.21 1.42
C VAL A 84 -4.83 -7.81 0.93
N GLU A 85 -4.68 -6.52 0.61
CA GLU A 85 -3.41 -5.93 0.21
C GLU A 85 -2.68 -5.35 1.42
N VAL A 86 -1.49 -5.85 1.71
CA VAL A 86 -0.61 -5.34 2.77
C VAL A 86 0.30 -4.26 2.15
N ASN A 87 0.06 -3.00 2.49
CA ASN A 87 0.82 -1.87 1.94
C ASN A 87 2.14 -1.68 2.69
N LEU A 88 3.22 -2.24 2.16
CA LEU A 88 4.57 -2.16 2.73
C LEU A 88 5.32 -0.85 2.40
N SER A 89 4.70 0.05 1.65
CA SER A 89 5.32 1.34 1.29
C SER A 89 5.09 2.45 2.33
N CYS A 90 4.61 2.09 3.53
CA CYS A 90 4.45 3.01 4.65
C CYS A 90 5.80 3.36 5.27
N PRO A 91 5.98 4.62 5.73
CA PRO A 91 7.14 4.97 6.55
C PRO A 91 7.13 4.18 7.88
N ASN A 92 8.28 3.61 8.24
CA ASN A 92 8.46 2.99 9.54
C ASN A 92 8.77 4.07 10.60
N MET A 93 8.02 4.10 11.70
CA MET A 93 8.18 5.07 12.80
C MET A 93 9.52 4.96 13.54
N HIS A 94 10.22 3.83 13.43
CA HIS A 94 11.51 3.61 14.11
C HIS A 94 12.72 4.14 13.34
N GLY A 95 12.53 5.03 12.35
CA GLY A 95 13.61 5.74 11.66
C GLY A 95 14.35 4.91 10.59
N HIS A 96 13.85 3.75 10.22
CA HIS A 96 14.49 2.84 9.26
C HIS A 96 13.92 2.95 7.84
N GLY A 97 13.29 4.07 7.46
CA GLY A 97 12.75 4.29 6.12
C GLY A 97 11.38 3.62 5.90
N ILE A 98 11.16 3.09 4.71
CA ILE A 98 9.93 2.40 4.29
C ILE A 98 10.10 0.90 4.54
N PHE A 99 9.04 0.19 4.98
CA PHE A 99 9.10 -1.27 5.20
C PHE A 99 9.61 -2.03 3.97
N ALA A 100 9.14 -1.66 2.77
CA ALA A 100 9.57 -2.28 1.51
C ALA A 100 11.06 -2.06 1.13
N HIS A 101 11.85 -1.39 1.96
CA HIS A 101 13.30 -1.28 1.81
C HIS A 101 14.07 -2.31 2.66
N ASP A 102 13.39 -2.97 3.60
CA ASP A 102 13.97 -4.00 4.47
C ASP A 102 13.31 -5.35 4.19
N ILE A 103 14.12 -6.30 3.74
CA ILE A 103 13.68 -7.63 3.30
C ILE A 103 13.08 -8.41 4.49
N ALA A 104 13.79 -8.44 5.62
CA ALA A 104 13.39 -9.21 6.80
C ALA A 104 12.12 -8.61 7.42
N LEU A 105 12.07 -7.28 7.55
CA LEU A 105 10.94 -6.57 8.12
C LEU A 105 9.68 -6.71 7.23
N SER A 106 9.85 -6.70 5.90
CA SER A 106 8.74 -6.96 4.97
C SER A 106 8.15 -8.36 5.16
N ALA A 107 8.99 -9.39 5.30
CA ALA A 107 8.55 -10.75 5.56
C ALA A 107 7.87 -10.88 6.94
N GLU A 108 8.39 -10.21 7.97
CA GLU A 108 7.81 -10.20 9.31
C GLU A 108 6.40 -9.58 9.31
N VAL A 109 6.20 -8.48 8.58
CA VAL A 109 4.87 -7.87 8.41
C VAL A 109 3.90 -8.82 7.73
N MET A 110 4.32 -9.52 6.65
CA MET A 110 3.46 -10.50 5.99
C MET A 110 3.07 -11.64 6.94
N SER A 111 4.02 -12.17 7.69
CA SER A 111 3.77 -13.20 8.71
C SER A 111 2.82 -12.69 9.81
N ALA A 112 2.92 -11.43 10.22
CA ALA A 112 2.02 -10.82 11.19
C ALA A 112 0.58 -10.69 10.70
N CYS A 113 0.36 -10.70 9.38
CA CYS A 113 -0.97 -10.65 8.75
C CYS A 113 -1.56 -12.04 8.44
N SER A 114 -0.86 -13.14 8.75
CA SER A 114 -1.27 -14.51 8.40
C SER A 114 -2.55 -15.01 9.07
N VAL A 115 -3.09 -14.29 10.06
CA VAL A 115 -4.41 -14.55 10.66
C VAL A 115 -5.57 -14.37 9.67
N LEU A 116 -5.35 -13.62 8.60
CA LEU A 116 -6.36 -13.35 7.58
C LEU A 116 -6.57 -14.57 6.69
N GLU A 117 -7.81 -15.04 6.58
CA GLU A 117 -8.23 -16.18 5.75
C GLU A 117 -8.55 -15.77 4.30
N TYR A 118 -7.83 -14.78 3.77
CA TYR A 118 -7.98 -14.23 2.42
C TYR A 118 -6.65 -14.25 1.69
N PRO A 119 -6.63 -14.31 0.36
CA PRO A 119 -5.41 -14.11 -0.41
C PRO A 119 -4.70 -12.83 0.02
N LEU A 120 -3.42 -12.95 0.41
CA LEU A 120 -2.60 -11.81 0.83
C LEU A 120 -1.76 -11.30 -0.34
N TRP A 121 -1.89 -10.01 -0.65
CA TRP A 121 -1.07 -9.34 -1.65
C TRP A 121 -0.13 -8.36 -0.98
N ALA A 122 1.14 -8.35 -1.36
CA ALA A 122 2.11 -7.39 -0.85
C ALA A 122 2.28 -6.23 -1.82
N LYS A 123 1.95 -5.00 -1.39
CA LYS A 123 2.18 -3.81 -2.22
C LYS A 123 3.53 -3.20 -1.94
N LEU A 124 4.40 -3.19 -2.99
CA LEU A 124 5.81 -2.85 -2.89
C LEU A 124 6.14 -1.47 -3.48
N SER A 125 7.23 -0.89 -2.97
CA SER A 125 7.76 0.39 -3.39
C SER A 125 8.76 0.23 -4.55
N PRO A 126 8.75 1.11 -5.55
CA PRO A 126 9.79 1.15 -6.59
C PRO A 126 11.06 1.88 -6.13
N ASN A 127 11.05 2.49 -4.93
CA ASN A 127 12.13 3.37 -4.45
C ASN A 127 13.26 2.59 -3.76
N THR A 128 13.54 1.38 -4.23
CA THR A 128 14.60 0.52 -3.71
C THR A 128 15.26 -0.26 -4.85
N ASP A 129 16.54 -0.56 -4.71
CA ASP A 129 17.29 -1.45 -5.60
C ASP A 129 17.07 -2.95 -5.27
N ARG A 130 16.29 -3.25 -4.21
CA ARG A 130 16.06 -4.60 -3.69
C ARG A 130 14.66 -5.16 -3.97
N VAL A 131 13.90 -4.56 -4.88
CA VAL A 131 12.48 -4.93 -5.09
C VAL A 131 12.28 -6.43 -5.38
N ILE A 132 13.20 -7.07 -6.12
CA ILE A 132 13.14 -8.51 -6.41
C ILE A 132 13.33 -9.33 -5.13
N ALA A 133 14.33 -8.99 -4.32
CA ALA A 133 14.59 -9.71 -3.07
C ALA A 133 13.46 -9.52 -2.05
N VAL A 134 12.85 -8.32 -2.01
CA VAL A 134 11.67 -8.07 -1.17
C VAL A 134 10.48 -8.87 -1.69
N ALA A 135 10.25 -8.91 -3.02
CA ALA A 135 9.16 -9.68 -3.60
C ALA A 135 9.28 -11.18 -3.30
N GLN A 136 10.49 -11.72 -3.37
CA GLN A 136 10.77 -13.10 -2.98
C GLN A 136 10.47 -13.35 -1.50
N ALA A 137 10.99 -12.51 -0.61
CA ALA A 137 10.84 -12.67 0.84
C ALA A 137 9.37 -12.58 1.29
N VAL A 138 8.59 -11.65 0.74
CA VAL A 138 7.15 -11.54 1.05
C VAL A 138 6.36 -12.74 0.49
N HIS A 139 6.75 -13.27 -0.66
CA HIS A 139 6.15 -14.49 -1.22
C HIS A 139 6.44 -15.71 -0.33
N GLU A 140 7.69 -15.89 0.08
CA GLU A 140 8.08 -16.95 1.03
C GLU A 140 7.37 -16.81 2.40
N ALA A 141 7.02 -15.58 2.81
CA ALA A 141 6.27 -15.27 4.02
C ALA A 141 4.73 -15.34 3.86
N GLY A 142 4.22 -15.80 2.70
CA GLY A 142 2.81 -16.06 2.48
C GLY A 142 2.06 -15.08 1.57
N ALA A 143 2.74 -14.14 0.90
CA ALA A 143 2.09 -13.35 -0.14
C ALA A 143 1.78 -14.21 -1.37
N GLU A 144 0.51 -14.25 -1.77
CA GLU A 144 0.04 -14.97 -2.97
C GLU A 144 0.20 -14.14 -4.25
N ALA A 145 0.32 -12.82 -4.12
CA ALA A 145 0.61 -11.91 -5.22
C ALA A 145 1.39 -10.68 -4.71
N VAL A 146 1.98 -9.93 -5.64
CA VAL A 146 2.56 -8.62 -5.36
C VAL A 146 1.89 -7.54 -6.21
N THR A 147 1.63 -6.37 -5.60
CA THR A 147 1.19 -5.18 -6.32
C THR A 147 2.40 -4.29 -6.62
N LEU A 148 2.68 -4.06 -7.87
CA LEU A 148 3.79 -3.25 -8.38
C LEU A 148 3.25 -2.17 -9.31
N ILE A 149 3.45 -0.90 -9.00
CA ILE A 149 4.28 -0.29 -7.96
C ILE A 149 3.47 0.69 -7.09
N ASN A 150 3.99 1.04 -5.92
CA ASN A 150 3.54 2.23 -5.23
C ASN A 150 4.14 3.49 -5.92
N THR A 151 3.92 4.66 -5.39
CA THR A 151 4.37 5.94 -5.94
C THR A 151 5.90 6.09 -5.94
N VAL A 152 6.43 6.85 -6.91
CA VAL A 152 7.84 7.24 -6.96
C VAL A 152 8.05 8.48 -6.11
N VAL A 153 9.03 8.47 -5.22
CA VAL A 153 9.35 9.62 -4.34
C VAL A 153 9.81 10.80 -5.18
N GLY A 154 9.28 11.98 -4.87
CA GLY A 154 9.66 13.22 -5.53
C GLY A 154 9.32 14.46 -4.73
N MET A 155 9.61 15.62 -5.31
CA MET A 155 9.32 16.92 -4.74
C MET A 155 8.94 17.90 -5.83
N VAL A 156 8.01 18.80 -5.53
CA VAL A 156 7.70 20.00 -6.33
C VAL A 156 7.97 21.22 -5.49
N LEU A 157 8.70 22.18 -6.05
CA LEU A 157 8.92 23.48 -5.43
C LEU A 157 8.05 24.52 -6.13
N ASP A 158 7.46 25.41 -5.34
CA ASP A 158 6.82 26.61 -5.83
C ASP A 158 7.89 27.51 -6.49
N PRO A 159 7.75 27.90 -7.76
CA PRO A 159 8.79 28.62 -8.50
C PRO A 159 9.00 30.06 -8.01
N GLU A 160 8.01 30.66 -7.33
CA GLU A 160 8.11 32.04 -6.82
C GLU A 160 8.78 32.09 -5.45
N THR A 161 8.47 31.10 -4.59
CA THR A 161 8.94 31.10 -3.20
C THR A 161 10.09 30.15 -2.94
N GLY A 162 10.34 29.19 -3.82
CA GLY A 162 11.32 28.09 -3.65
C GLY A 162 10.95 27.11 -2.54
N ARG A 163 9.73 27.18 -2.02
CA ARG A 163 9.23 26.28 -0.95
C ARG A 163 8.59 25.02 -1.52
N PRO A 164 8.58 23.90 -0.78
CA PRO A 164 7.82 22.71 -1.16
C PRO A 164 6.33 23.03 -1.34
N ALA A 165 5.75 22.49 -2.42
CA ALA A 165 4.33 22.64 -2.72
C ALA A 165 3.42 21.83 -1.77
N LEU A 166 3.96 20.80 -1.11
CA LEU A 166 3.23 19.98 -0.12
C LEU A 166 3.64 20.33 1.31
N GLY A 167 2.67 20.29 2.22
CA GLY A 167 2.90 20.57 3.65
C GLY A 167 3.88 19.62 4.34
N ASN A 168 4.06 18.39 3.80
CA ASN A 168 5.04 17.39 4.25
C ASN A 168 6.41 17.52 3.55
N GLY A 169 6.63 18.54 2.71
CA GLY A 169 7.82 18.69 1.89
C GLY A 169 7.73 17.88 0.59
N GLY A 170 8.28 16.67 0.58
CA GLY A 170 8.16 15.74 -0.54
C GLY A 170 6.91 14.87 -0.49
N GLY A 171 6.73 14.04 -1.54
CA GLY A 171 5.60 13.13 -1.63
C GLY A 171 5.84 12.03 -2.67
N GLY A 172 4.79 11.27 -2.96
CA GLY A 172 4.77 10.22 -3.97
C GLY A 172 4.16 10.71 -5.28
N ILE A 173 4.88 10.51 -6.37
CA ILE A 173 4.42 10.80 -7.73
C ILE A 173 3.61 9.62 -8.25
N SER A 174 2.45 9.91 -8.85
CA SER A 174 1.56 8.96 -9.53
C SER A 174 1.12 9.49 -10.89
N GLY A 175 0.45 8.64 -11.69
CA GLY A 175 -0.02 8.95 -13.03
C GLY A 175 0.95 8.52 -14.12
N ARG A 176 0.75 9.02 -15.35
CA ARG A 176 1.55 8.62 -16.53
C ARG A 176 3.05 8.81 -16.37
N ALA A 177 3.46 9.77 -15.56
CA ALA A 177 4.87 10.07 -15.33
C ALA A 177 5.68 8.87 -14.81
N ILE A 178 5.05 7.96 -14.06
CA ILE A 178 5.72 6.78 -13.46
C ILE A 178 5.56 5.50 -14.28
N HIS A 179 4.82 5.53 -15.39
CA HIS A 179 4.53 4.31 -16.16
C HIS A 179 5.79 3.55 -16.61
N PRO A 180 6.85 4.19 -17.13
CA PRO A 180 8.07 3.46 -17.50
C PRO A 180 8.76 2.78 -16.32
N VAL A 181 8.68 3.36 -15.12
CA VAL A 181 9.21 2.76 -13.88
C VAL A 181 8.38 1.54 -13.49
N ALA A 182 7.04 1.63 -13.57
CA ALA A 182 6.15 0.52 -13.29
C ALA A 182 6.41 -0.66 -14.23
N VAL A 183 6.47 -0.40 -15.55
CA VAL A 183 6.75 -1.43 -16.57
C VAL A 183 8.09 -2.11 -16.29
N ARG A 184 9.15 -1.35 -16.01
CA ARG A 184 10.47 -1.91 -15.72
C ARG A 184 10.46 -2.77 -14.46
N THR A 185 9.83 -2.32 -13.40
CA THR A 185 9.75 -3.07 -12.14
C THR A 185 8.97 -4.38 -12.30
N VAL A 186 7.82 -4.33 -12.98
CA VAL A 186 7.02 -5.53 -13.27
C VAL A 186 7.83 -6.52 -14.12
N PHE A 187 8.52 -6.04 -15.16
CA PHE A 187 9.35 -6.89 -16.02
C PHE A 187 10.46 -7.60 -15.23
N ASP A 188 11.20 -6.87 -14.41
CA ASP A 188 12.33 -7.41 -13.65
C ASP A 188 11.86 -8.44 -12.61
N VAL A 189 10.79 -8.15 -11.87
CA VAL A 189 10.23 -9.07 -10.88
C VAL A 189 9.65 -10.31 -11.55
N HIS A 190 8.92 -10.16 -12.66
CA HIS A 190 8.38 -11.33 -13.39
C HIS A 190 9.49 -12.21 -13.97
N ALA A 191 10.56 -11.62 -14.51
CA ALA A 191 11.70 -12.37 -15.03
C ALA A 191 12.40 -13.20 -13.94
N ALA A 192 12.49 -12.66 -12.71
CA ALA A 192 13.11 -13.35 -11.58
C ALA A 192 12.18 -14.35 -10.89
N LEU A 193 10.87 -14.06 -10.85
CA LEU A 193 9.84 -14.83 -10.14
C LEU A 193 8.64 -15.09 -11.05
N PRO A 194 8.80 -15.92 -12.10
CA PRO A 194 7.79 -16.08 -13.17
C PRO A 194 6.45 -16.68 -12.71
N ASN A 195 6.45 -17.37 -11.57
CA ASN A 195 5.26 -17.99 -11.00
C ASN A 195 4.53 -17.13 -9.96
N LEU A 196 5.12 -15.99 -9.56
CA LEU A 196 4.49 -15.06 -8.62
C LEU A 196 3.51 -14.16 -9.38
N PRO A 197 2.20 -14.20 -9.06
CA PRO A 197 1.23 -13.29 -9.66
C PRO A 197 1.56 -11.83 -9.36
N ILE A 198 1.40 -10.96 -10.37
CA ILE A 198 1.69 -9.52 -10.26
C ILE A 198 0.45 -8.72 -10.65
N VAL A 199 0.05 -7.80 -9.78
CA VAL A 199 -0.92 -6.76 -10.07
C VAL A 199 -0.16 -5.51 -10.51
N GLY A 200 -0.15 -5.24 -11.83
CA GLY A 200 0.56 -4.10 -12.41
C GLY A 200 -0.19 -2.78 -12.18
N VAL A 201 0.45 -1.81 -11.54
CA VAL A 201 -0.11 -0.48 -11.23
C VAL A 201 0.94 0.59 -11.53
N GLY A 202 0.51 1.73 -12.07
CA GLY A 202 1.38 2.88 -12.32
C GLY A 202 1.20 3.46 -13.72
N GLY A 203 0.26 4.40 -13.87
CA GLY A 203 0.02 5.14 -15.10
C GLY A 203 -0.50 4.29 -16.27
N VAL A 204 -1.16 3.18 -16.01
CA VAL A 204 -1.85 2.35 -17.01
C VAL A 204 -3.03 3.14 -17.58
N THR A 205 -3.21 3.10 -18.92
CA THR A 205 -4.27 3.87 -19.64
C THR A 205 -4.91 2.99 -20.70
#